data_73bc7fc2918337e4cfe51127bfd90621
#
_entry.id   73bc7fc2918337e4cfe51127bfd90621
#
_cell.length_a   1.000
_cell.length_b   1.000
_cell.length_c   1.000
_cell.angle_alpha   90.00
_cell.angle_beta   90.00
_cell.angle_gamma   90.00
#
_symmetry.space_group_name_H-M   'P 1'
#
loop_
_entity.id
_entity.type
_entity.pdbx_description
1 polymer ?
#
loop_
_entity_poly.entity_id
_entity_poly.type
_entity_poly.pdbx_seq_one_letter_code
_entity_poly.pdbx_strand_id
1 'polypeptide(L)'
;MIGLDRRVFLRWLGAASASAATPLLAQQAPLDPERSAAQLIKPQTQAAIDRGLTWLAGRQNEDGSFGGTGYSRNVAVVSLAGMAFLSGGHTPGRGEYGRQVNRCVSYLLAAEDDSGFICEPEYTSHGPMYDHGFATLVLAEIYGMSPDSDIREKLARAVRVIVTTQNPEGGWRYQPKVSEADISVTICQVMALRAARNAGLYVPNETIDRCVDYVKRSQNADGGFMYMLTGGPSRFPRSAAGVVALYSAGIYEGEEIRRGIDYLEQHRPAAEEFSRDTHAMYGHYYAVQAMWQAGGEHWQKWYPAVHDILLKTQQEDGSWMDLICPEYGTAMATIILQMPNNYLPIFQR
;
A
#
# COMPACT_ATOMS: atom_id res chain seq x y z
N MET A 1 -58.87 39.34 11.25
CA MET A 1 -59.79 38.22 11.55
C MET A 1 -60.60 37.94 10.30
N ILE A 2 -60.25 37.01 9.49
CA ILE A 2 -61.13 36.27 8.57
C ILE A 2 -60.31 34.98 8.23
N GLY A 3 -60.84 33.86 8.72
CA GLY A 3 -60.27 32.56 8.47
C GLY A 3 -60.62 32.11 7.06
N LEU A 4 -59.59 31.51 6.38
CA LEU A 4 -59.83 30.85 5.10
C LEU A 4 -59.76 29.32 5.31
N ASP A 5 -60.90 28.77 4.94
CA ASP A 5 -61.34 27.39 5.10
C ASP A 5 -60.54 26.44 4.21
N ARG A 6 -60.10 25.33 4.78
CA ARG A 6 -59.23 24.28 4.17
C ARG A 6 -59.98 23.28 3.26
N ARG A 7 -61.15 23.63 2.69
CA ARG A 7 -62.03 22.64 2.04
C ARG A 7 -62.34 22.85 0.54
N VAL A 8 -61.53 23.60 -0.20
CA VAL A 8 -61.79 23.82 -1.63
C VAL A 8 -60.58 23.46 -2.50
N PHE A 9 -59.98 22.27 -2.31
CA PHE A 9 -58.99 21.77 -3.25
C PHE A 9 -59.17 20.28 -3.57
N LEU A 10 -60.38 19.87 -3.85
CA LEU A 10 -60.65 18.54 -4.36
C LEU A 10 -61.82 18.64 -5.36
N ARG A 11 -61.52 18.86 -6.62
CA ARG A 11 -62.30 18.45 -7.82
C ARG A 11 -61.70 19.07 -9.08
N TRP A 12 -60.73 18.36 -9.68
CA TRP A 12 -60.64 18.21 -11.12
C TRP A 12 -60.05 16.83 -11.42
N LEU A 13 -60.92 15.95 -11.81
CA LEU A 13 -60.65 14.64 -12.34
C LEU A 13 -60.35 14.73 -13.84
N GLY A 14 -59.38 13.95 -14.28
CA GLY A 14 -59.50 13.24 -15.56
C GLY A 14 -58.66 13.74 -16.72
N ALA A 15 -57.46 13.18 -16.88
CA ALA A 15 -56.98 12.69 -18.20
C ALA A 15 -55.90 11.64 -17.91
N ALA A 16 -56.23 10.37 -18.10
CA ALA A 16 -55.30 9.25 -18.05
C ALA A 16 -54.41 9.30 -19.30
N SER A 17 -53.17 9.75 -19.13
CA SER A 17 -52.09 9.51 -20.10
C SER A 17 -51.33 8.28 -19.62
N ALA A 18 -51.51 7.17 -20.32
CA ALA A 18 -50.71 5.98 -20.14
C ALA A 18 -49.27 6.28 -20.63
N SER A 19 -48.43 6.76 -19.74
CA SER A 19 -46.98 6.80 -19.96
C SER A 19 -46.45 5.39 -19.76
N ALA A 20 -46.02 4.77 -20.83
CA ALA A 20 -45.20 3.54 -20.80
C ALA A 20 -44.00 3.83 -19.92
N ALA A 21 -43.97 3.26 -18.70
CA ALA A 21 -42.80 3.26 -17.86
C ALA A 21 -41.75 2.31 -18.53
N THR A 22 -40.82 2.90 -19.26
CA THR A 22 -39.56 2.23 -19.56
C THR A 22 -38.90 1.88 -18.23
N PRO A 23 -38.53 0.61 -18.00
CA PRO A 23 -37.78 0.28 -16.80
C PRO A 23 -36.45 1.05 -16.90
N LEU A 24 -36.25 2.02 -16.01
CA LEU A 24 -34.92 2.51 -15.71
C LEU A 24 -34.14 1.26 -15.27
N LEU A 25 -33.24 0.80 -16.15
CA LEU A 25 -32.16 -0.06 -15.73
C LEU A 25 -31.43 0.73 -14.62
N ALA A 26 -31.68 0.33 -13.40
CA ALA A 26 -30.92 0.84 -12.27
C ALA A 26 -29.44 0.57 -12.62
N GLN A 27 -28.72 1.61 -13.01
CA GLN A 27 -27.28 1.60 -13.09
C GLN A 27 -26.86 1.18 -11.68
N GLN A 28 -26.40 -0.06 -11.55
CA GLN A 28 -25.82 -0.53 -10.30
C GLN A 28 -24.71 0.45 -9.96
N ALA A 29 -24.82 1.14 -8.85
CA ALA A 29 -23.74 1.95 -8.34
C ALA A 29 -22.48 1.11 -8.33
N PRO A 30 -21.31 1.68 -8.68
CA PRO A 30 -20.05 0.93 -8.65
C PRO A 30 -19.97 0.22 -7.31
N LEU A 31 -19.73 -1.10 -7.34
CA LEU A 31 -19.63 -1.89 -6.11
C LEU A 31 -18.48 -1.30 -5.29
N ASP A 32 -18.82 -0.70 -4.17
CA ASP A 32 -17.86 -0.20 -3.20
C ASP A 32 -16.99 -1.40 -2.75
N PRO A 33 -15.68 -1.41 -3.03
CA PRO A 33 -14.80 -2.52 -2.67
C PRO A 33 -14.89 -2.83 -1.19
N GLU A 34 -15.04 -1.81 -0.34
CA GLU A 34 -15.10 -1.94 1.11
C GLU A 34 -16.34 -2.71 1.58
N ARG A 35 -17.48 -2.57 0.91
CA ARG A 35 -18.72 -3.30 1.25
C ARG A 35 -18.68 -4.78 0.87
N SER A 36 -17.91 -5.15 -0.15
CA SER A 36 -17.77 -6.53 -0.61
C SER A 36 -16.52 -7.23 -0.06
N ALA A 37 -15.59 -6.48 0.51
CA ALA A 37 -14.27 -6.93 0.89
C ALA A 37 -14.29 -8.10 1.91
N ALA A 38 -15.10 -8.01 2.94
CA ALA A 38 -15.21 -9.06 3.96
C ALA A 38 -15.66 -10.42 3.38
N GLN A 39 -16.36 -10.44 2.24
CA GLN A 39 -16.77 -11.66 1.56
C GLN A 39 -15.66 -12.33 0.74
N LEU A 40 -14.55 -11.61 0.50
CA LEU A 40 -13.42 -12.12 -0.26
C LEU A 40 -12.47 -12.96 0.60
N ILE A 41 -12.46 -12.74 1.91
CA ILE A 41 -11.66 -13.56 2.84
C ILE A 41 -12.46 -14.82 3.20
N LYS A 42 -12.33 -15.83 2.35
CA LYS A 42 -12.92 -17.15 2.56
C LYS A 42 -12.12 -17.95 3.61
N PRO A 43 -12.67 -19.02 4.21
CA PRO A 43 -11.96 -19.83 5.20
C PRO A 43 -10.57 -20.30 4.74
N GLN A 44 -10.43 -20.68 3.47
CA GLN A 44 -9.14 -21.08 2.91
C GLN A 44 -8.13 -19.93 2.83
N THR A 45 -8.59 -18.72 2.54
CA THR A 45 -7.76 -17.50 2.52
C THR A 45 -7.29 -17.19 3.93
N GLN A 46 -8.21 -17.21 4.90
CA GLN A 46 -7.89 -16.99 6.30
C GLN A 46 -6.87 -18.02 6.80
N ALA A 47 -7.07 -19.30 6.48
CA ALA A 47 -6.12 -20.36 6.86
C ALA A 47 -4.73 -20.15 6.24
N ALA A 48 -4.64 -19.60 5.02
CA ALA A 48 -3.34 -19.28 4.41
C ALA A 48 -2.68 -18.07 5.10
N ILE A 49 -3.45 -17.04 5.43
CA ILE A 49 -2.99 -15.88 6.19
C ILE A 49 -2.46 -16.34 7.57
N ASP A 50 -3.24 -17.13 8.29
CA ASP A 50 -2.88 -17.61 9.64
C ASP A 50 -1.58 -18.41 9.63
N ARG A 51 -1.40 -19.31 8.65
CA ARG A 51 -0.13 -20.04 8.48
C ARG A 51 1.04 -19.10 8.19
N GLY A 52 0.86 -18.10 7.33
CA GLY A 52 1.90 -17.12 7.01
C GLY A 52 2.29 -16.27 8.22
N LEU A 53 1.33 -15.76 8.97
CA LEU A 53 1.58 -14.99 10.19
C LEU A 53 2.23 -15.85 11.29
N THR A 54 1.78 -17.10 11.45
CA THR A 54 2.38 -18.05 12.40
C THR A 54 3.84 -18.33 12.02
N TRP A 55 4.12 -18.54 10.74
CA TRP A 55 5.47 -18.77 10.25
C TRP A 55 6.37 -17.54 10.52
N LEU A 56 5.92 -16.33 10.18
CA LEU A 56 6.65 -15.08 10.48
C LEU A 56 6.91 -14.94 11.99
N ALA A 57 5.90 -15.18 12.83
CA ALA A 57 6.05 -15.10 14.28
C ALA A 57 7.11 -16.08 14.82
N GLY A 58 7.15 -17.30 14.26
CA GLY A 58 8.15 -18.32 14.61
C GLY A 58 9.57 -18.01 14.13
N ARG A 59 9.72 -17.08 13.15
CA ARG A 59 11.02 -16.64 12.61
C ARG A 59 11.57 -15.40 13.30
N GLN A 60 10.76 -14.72 14.14
CA GLN A 60 11.17 -13.49 14.80
C GLN A 60 12.14 -13.74 15.94
N ASN A 61 13.28 -13.06 15.92
CA ASN A 61 14.28 -13.06 16.97
C ASN A 61 13.86 -12.22 18.18
N GLU A 62 14.60 -12.34 19.29
CA GLU A 62 14.32 -11.56 20.51
C GLU A 62 14.52 -10.06 20.31
N ASP A 63 15.44 -9.65 19.46
CA ASP A 63 15.71 -8.26 19.10
C ASP A 63 14.67 -7.65 18.14
N GLY A 64 13.75 -8.45 17.63
CA GLY A 64 12.70 -8.03 16.71
C GLY A 64 13.01 -8.21 15.23
N SER A 65 14.26 -8.55 14.87
CA SER A 65 14.64 -8.96 13.51
C SER A 65 14.07 -10.34 13.18
N PHE A 66 14.27 -10.78 11.94
CA PHE A 66 13.79 -12.09 11.48
C PHE A 66 14.93 -12.97 10.98
N GLY A 67 14.72 -14.28 10.94
CA GLY A 67 15.64 -15.25 10.35
C GLY A 67 17.03 -15.25 10.95
N GLY A 68 17.99 -15.79 10.19
CA GLY A 68 19.35 -16.01 10.71
C GLY A 68 20.43 -15.13 10.09
N THR A 69 20.30 -14.75 8.81
CA THR A 69 21.36 -14.08 8.05
C THR A 69 20.81 -13.20 6.93
N GLY A 70 21.63 -12.29 6.43
CA GLY A 70 21.36 -11.51 5.23
C GLY A 70 20.14 -10.62 5.36
N TYR A 71 19.33 -10.58 4.33
CA TYR A 71 18.16 -9.69 4.25
C TYR A 71 17.05 -9.96 5.26
N SER A 72 17.01 -11.13 5.87
CA SER A 72 16.03 -11.42 6.92
C SER A 72 16.10 -10.46 8.10
N ARG A 73 17.26 -9.86 8.37
CA ARG A 73 17.48 -8.86 9.42
C ARG A 73 17.37 -7.41 8.92
N ASN A 74 17.12 -7.22 7.64
CA ASN A 74 17.03 -5.90 7.01
C ASN A 74 15.81 -5.13 7.56
N VAL A 75 15.97 -3.82 7.74
CA VAL A 75 14.94 -2.92 8.29
C VAL A 75 13.65 -2.93 7.46
N ALA A 76 13.74 -2.95 6.12
CA ALA A 76 12.54 -3.03 5.27
C ALA A 76 11.80 -4.36 5.45
N VAL A 77 12.52 -5.47 5.62
CA VAL A 77 11.91 -6.79 5.85
C VAL A 77 11.20 -6.82 7.21
N VAL A 78 11.83 -6.29 8.26
CA VAL A 78 11.19 -6.14 9.59
C VAL A 78 9.95 -5.26 9.52
N SER A 79 10.02 -4.17 8.76
CA SER A 79 8.89 -3.26 8.54
C SER A 79 7.72 -3.96 7.85
N LEU A 80 7.98 -4.69 6.77
CA LEU A 80 6.96 -5.43 6.03
C LEU A 80 6.34 -6.56 6.86
N ALA A 81 7.13 -7.27 7.66
CA ALA A 81 6.60 -8.27 8.61
C ALA A 81 5.70 -7.60 9.66
N GLY A 82 6.11 -6.45 10.20
CA GLY A 82 5.27 -5.63 11.07
C GLY A 82 3.96 -5.23 10.41
N MET A 83 3.98 -4.76 9.15
CA MET A 83 2.78 -4.45 8.37
C MET A 83 1.89 -5.68 8.15
N ALA A 84 2.47 -6.86 7.94
CA ALA A 84 1.70 -8.09 7.78
C ALA A 84 0.87 -8.41 9.03
N PHE A 85 1.45 -8.26 10.23
CA PHE A 85 0.70 -8.39 11.48
C PHE A 85 -0.35 -7.29 11.66
N LEU A 86 -0.01 -6.04 11.37
CA LEU A 86 -0.95 -4.92 11.44
C LEU A 86 -2.14 -5.09 10.49
N SER A 87 -1.91 -5.59 9.27
CA SER A 87 -2.96 -5.90 8.28
C SER A 87 -3.91 -7.00 8.75
N GLY A 88 -3.49 -7.85 9.70
CA GLY A 88 -4.31 -8.84 10.40
C GLY A 88 -5.09 -8.28 11.59
N GLY A 89 -4.98 -6.97 11.87
CA GLY A 89 -5.63 -6.31 12.99
C GLY A 89 -4.88 -6.42 14.32
N HIS A 90 -3.64 -6.89 14.30
CA HIS A 90 -2.79 -6.95 15.50
C HIS A 90 -2.06 -5.62 15.66
N THR A 91 -2.11 -5.03 16.85
CA THR A 91 -1.46 -3.74 17.15
C THR A 91 -0.48 -3.90 18.32
N PRO A 92 0.41 -2.92 18.60
CA PRO A 92 1.36 -3.03 19.71
C PRO A 92 0.69 -3.47 21.00
N GLY A 93 1.09 -4.65 21.52
CA GLY A 93 0.57 -5.25 22.74
C GLY A 93 -0.87 -5.79 22.68
N ARG A 94 -1.52 -5.81 21.51
CA ARG A 94 -2.91 -6.28 21.34
C ARG A 94 -3.04 -7.29 20.20
N GLY A 95 -3.93 -8.25 20.38
CA GLY A 95 -4.12 -9.37 19.45
C GLY A 95 -3.05 -10.45 19.62
N GLU A 96 -3.18 -11.54 18.89
CA GLU A 96 -2.31 -12.71 19.00
C GLU A 96 -0.84 -12.38 18.75
N TYR A 97 -0.56 -11.49 17.78
CA TYR A 97 0.80 -11.09 17.39
C TYR A 97 1.20 -9.70 17.90
N GLY A 98 0.51 -9.14 18.90
CA GLY A 98 0.81 -7.82 19.46
C GLY A 98 2.23 -7.71 20.06
N ARG A 99 2.77 -8.83 20.58
CA ARG A 99 4.16 -8.91 21.06
C ARG A 99 5.16 -8.83 19.90
N GLN A 100 4.85 -9.48 18.78
CA GLN A 100 5.68 -9.44 17.57
C GLN A 100 5.71 -8.04 16.97
N VAL A 101 4.56 -7.35 16.93
CA VAL A 101 4.49 -5.95 16.52
C VAL A 101 5.36 -5.07 17.42
N ASN A 102 5.28 -5.21 18.76
CA ASN A 102 6.14 -4.47 19.68
C ASN A 102 7.64 -4.68 19.40
N ARG A 103 8.04 -5.93 19.14
CA ARG A 103 9.43 -6.25 18.81
C ARG A 103 9.87 -5.59 17.48
N CYS A 104 9.01 -5.59 16.45
CA CYS A 104 9.30 -4.85 15.23
C CYS A 104 9.51 -3.36 15.51
N VAL A 105 8.62 -2.73 16.30
CA VAL A 105 8.76 -1.32 16.70
C VAL A 105 10.09 -1.08 17.40
N SER A 106 10.43 -1.88 18.40
CA SER A 106 11.69 -1.74 19.15
C SER A 106 12.91 -1.83 18.24
N TYR A 107 12.92 -2.78 17.29
CA TYR A 107 13.98 -2.93 16.32
C TYR A 107 14.12 -1.69 15.41
N LEU A 108 13.00 -1.21 14.84
CA LEU A 108 13.00 -0.04 13.98
C LEU A 108 13.45 1.24 14.68
N LEU A 109 13.03 1.42 15.94
CA LEU A 109 13.46 2.56 16.76
C LEU A 109 14.95 2.47 17.14
N ALA A 110 15.49 1.27 17.35
CA ALA A 110 16.91 1.07 17.64
C ALA A 110 17.81 1.28 16.42
N ALA A 111 17.29 1.05 15.22
CA ALA A 111 18.00 1.22 13.94
C ALA A 111 18.08 2.69 13.47
N GLU A 112 17.48 3.64 14.19
CA GLU A 112 17.56 5.07 13.87
C GLU A 112 18.86 5.66 14.38
N ASP A 113 19.63 6.28 13.49
CA ASP A 113 20.84 7.04 13.84
C ASP A 113 20.53 8.48 14.31
N ASP A 114 21.57 9.22 14.72
CA ASP A 114 21.46 10.59 15.23
C ASP A 114 20.87 11.58 14.20
N SER A 115 20.96 11.27 12.90
CA SER A 115 20.37 12.11 11.83
C SER A 115 18.87 11.87 11.66
N GLY A 116 18.34 10.79 12.22
CA GLY A 116 16.97 10.29 12.02
C GLY A 116 16.86 9.30 10.87
N PHE A 117 17.98 8.86 10.31
CA PHE A 117 17.97 7.85 9.25
C PHE A 117 17.84 6.44 9.86
N ILE A 118 16.87 5.68 9.38
CA ILE A 118 16.55 4.35 9.89
C ILE A 118 17.11 3.30 8.94
N CYS A 119 18.19 2.65 9.34
CA CYS A 119 18.87 1.64 8.55
C CYS A 119 19.79 0.83 9.46
N GLU A 120 19.91 -0.47 9.21
CA GLU A 120 20.90 -1.32 9.85
C GLU A 120 22.03 -1.61 8.86
N PRO A 121 23.21 -0.95 8.97
CA PRO A 121 24.24 -0.99 7.95
C PRO A 121 24.77 -2.38 7.62
N GLU A 122 24.76 -3.32 8.59
CA GLU A 122 25.26 -4.68 8.39
C GLU A 122 24.32 -5.53 7.53
N TYR A 123 23.03 -5.18 7.49
CA TYR A 123 21.97 -5.97 6.85
C TYR A 123 21.27 -5.26 5.69
N THR A 124 21.67 -4.03 5.39
CA THR A 124 21.07 -3.27 4.29
C THR A 124 21.59 -3.72 2.93
N SER A 125 20.81 -3.40 1.91
CA SER A 125 21.20 -3.55 0.50
C SER A 125 21.95 -2.30 0.00
N HIS A 126 22.20 -2.24 -1.32
CA HIS A 126 22.67 -1.02 -1.97
C HIS A 126 21.67 0.16 -1.90
N GLY A 127 20.44 -0.09 -1.44
CA GLY A 127 19.34 0.88 -1.39
C GLY A 127 18.77 1.11 0.02
N PRO A 128 19.56 1.62 0.99
CA PRO A 128 19.07 1.82 2.37
C PRO A 128 17.89 2.79 2.49
N MET A 129 17.58 3.60 1.48
CA MET A 129 16.36 4.40 1.46
C MET A 129 15.08 3.56 1.33
N TYR A 130 15.14 2.29 0.87
CA TYR A 130 14.01 1.36 1.04
C TYR A 130 13.76 1.04 2.51
N ASP A 131 14.84 0.78 3.26
CA ASP A 131 14.79 0.52 4.70
C ASP A 131 14.11 1.68 5.43
N HIS A 132 14.60 2.88 5.18
CA HIS A 132 14.10 4.10 5.78
C HIS A 132 12.63 4.39 5.42
N GLY A 133 12.26 4.25 4.15
CA GLY A 133 10.90 4.48 3.68
C GLY A 133 9.89 3.53 4.32
N PHE A 134 10.16 2.22 4.31
CA PHE A 134 9.27 1.23 4.93
C PHE A 134 9.21 1.38 6.46
N ALA A 135 10.34 1.67 7.12
CA ALA A 135 10.34 1.90 8.57
C ALA A 135 9.53 3.14 8.96
N THR A 136 9.73 4.25 8.24
CA THR A 136 8.97 5.49 8.46
C THR A 136 7.47 5.27 8.25
N LEU A 137 7.08 4.51 7.20
CA LEU A 137 5.70 4.12 6.94
C LEU A 137 5.08 3.37 8.12
N VAL A 138 5.74 2.29 8.58
CA VAL A 138 5.22 1.43 9.66
C VAL A 138 5.15 2.18 10.98
N LEU A 139 6.17 2.96 11.33
CA LEU A 139 6.16 3.77 12.54
C LEU A 139 5.06 4.83 12.51
N ALA A 140 4.74 5.39 11.33
CA ALA A 140 3.64 6.33 11.17
C ALA A 140 2.27 5.67 11.37
N GLU A 141 2.04 4.48 10.79
CA GLU A 141 0.81 3.71 11.00
C GLU A 141 0.63 3.37 12.49
N ILE A 142 1.69 2.93 13.15
CA ILE A 142 1.66 2.58 14.58
C ILE A 142 1.39 3.81 15.44
N TYR A 143 2.08 4.92 15.18
CA TYR A 143 1.86 6.17 15.92
C TYR A 143 0.43 6.69 15.74
N GLY A 144 -0.13 6.59 14.55
CA GLY A 144 -1.53 6.94 14.29
C GLY A 144 -2.55 6.10 15.08
N MET A 145 -2.22 4.83 15.37
CA MET A 145 -3.08 3.92 16.14
C MET A 145 -2.86 4.03 17.65
N SER A 146 -1.64 4.31 18.10
CA SER A 146 -1.24 4.36 19.50
C SER A 146 -0.19 5.45 19.69
N PRO A 147 -0.61 6.71 19.92
CA PRO A 147 0.31 7.82 20.08
C PRO A 147 1.30 7.62 21.22
N ASP A 148 2.58 7.71 20.93
CA ASP A 148 3.70 7.61 21.84
C ASP A 148 4.70 8.73 21.56
N SER A 149 5.21 9.41 22.61
CA SER A 149 6.09 10.57 22.45
C SER A 149 7.41 10.21 21.79
N ASP A 150 8.00 9.07 22.15
CA ASP A 150 9.31 8.64 21.65
C ASP A 150 9.21 8.25 20.17
N ILE A 151 8.13 7.57 19.79
CA ILE A 151 7.84 7.27 18.38
C ILE A 151 7.66 8.58 17.60
N ARG A 152 6.93 9.56 18.16
CA ARG A 152 6.67 10.83 17.48
C ARG A 152 7.95 11.59 17.18
N GLU A 153 8.86 11.69 18.12
CA GLU A 153 10.12 12.42 17.98
C GLU A 153 11.01 11.79 16.90
N LYS A 154 11.18 10.45 16.97
CA LYS A 154 11.93 9.67 15.99
C LYS A 154 11.31 9.76 14.60
N LEU A 155 10.02 9.57 14.49
CA LEU A 155 9.27 9.68 13.24
C LEU A 155 9.39 11.10 12.62
N ALA A 156 9.39 12.15 13.43
CA ALA A 156 9.58 13.52 12.93
C ALA A 156 11.00 13.75 12.37
N ARG A 157 12.03 13.11 12.96
CA ARG A 157 13.41 13.12 12.39
C ARG A 157 13.46 12.33 11.10
N ALA A 158 12.87 11.12 11.06
CA ALA A 158 12.81 10.29 9.87
C ALA A 158 12.12 11.00 8.70
N VAL A 159 10.98 11.62 8.93
CA VAL A 159 10.29 12.46 7.92
C VAL A 159 11.18 13.60 7.41
N ARG A 160 11.97 14.22 8.29
CA ARG A 160 12.90 15.29 7.90
C ARG A 160 13.98 14.77 6.95
N VAL A 161 14.51 13.56 7.18
CA VAL A 161 15.47 12.93 6.26
C VAL A 161 14.85 12.80 4.87
N ILE A 162 13.63 12.29 4.77
CA ILE A 162 12.94 12.16 3.47
C ILE A 162 12.81 13.54 2.80
N VAL A 163 12.31 14.54 3.52
CA VAL A 163 12.09 15.88 2.97
C VAL A 163 13.39 16.54 2.49
N THR A 164 14.47 16.40 3.26
CA THR A 164 15.75 17.09 2.96
C THR A 164 16.59 16.37 1.90
N THR A 165 16.32 15.11 1.63
CA THR A 165 17.05 14.32 0.61
C THR A 165 16.33 14.23 -0.73
N GLN A 166 15.14 14.85 -0.86
CA GLN A 166 14.44 14.96 -2.13
C GLN A 166 15.30 15.73 -3.15
N ASN A 167 15.48 15.17 -4.35
CA ASN A 167 16.25 15.84 -5.38
C ASN A 167 15.47 16.97 -6.08
N PRO A 168 16.12 17.83 -6.88
CA PRO A 168 15.43 18.90 -7.61
C PRO A 168 14.35 18.43 -8.58
N GLU A 169 14.42 17.18 -9.07
CA GLU A 169 13.40 16.60 -9.94
C GLU A 169 12.14 16.15 -9.21
N GLY A 170 12.20 16.05 -7.87
CA GLY A 170 11.09 15.68 -7.00
C GLY A 170 11.08 14.22 -6.52
N GLY A 171 12.10 13.43 -6.82
CA GLY A 171 12.19 12.04 -6.41
C GLY A 171 13.36 11.74 -5.47
N TRP A 172 13.59 10.46 -5.22
CA TRP A 172 14.64 9.92 -4.35
C TRP A 172 15.35 8.73 -4.99
N ARG A 173 16.56 8.44 -4.47
CA ARG A 173 17.35 7.29 -4.84
C ARG A 173 17.82 6.51 -3.61
N TYR A 174 18.73 5.58 -3.80
CA TYR A 174 19.16 4.57 -2.83
C TYR A 174 19.77 5.11 -1.55
N GLN A 175 20.47 6.24 -1.61
CA GLN A 175 21.22 6.80 -0.47
C GLN A 175 20.51 8.03 0.10
N PRO A 176 20.65 8.33 1.42
CA PRO A 176 20.04 9.49 2.06
C PRO A 176 20.77 10.79 1.69
N LYS A 177 20.84 11.09 0.40
CA LYS A 177 21.48 12.29 -0.15
C LYS A 177 20.79 12.70 -1.44
N VAL A 178 20.86 13.99 -1.74
CA VAL A 178 20.39 14.51 -3.02
C VAL A 178 21.25 13.95 -4.17
N SER A 179 20.62 13.18 -5.05
CA SER A 179 21.24 12.55 -6.22
C SER A 179 20.20 12.37 -7.32
N GLU A 180 20.41 11.47 -8.28
CA GLU A 180 19.37 11.08 -9.23
C GLU A 180 18.17 10.50 -8.48
N ALA A 181 17.05 10.33 -9.17
CA ALA A 181 15.87 9.69 -8.63
C ALA A 181 15.43 8.49 -9.46
N ASP A 182 14.82 7.50 -8.82
CA ASP A 182 14.10 6.42 -9.50
C ASP A 182 12.71 6.21 -8.89
N ILE A 183 11.80 5.67 -9.70
CA ILE A 183 10.40 5.51 -9.30
C ILE A 183 10.23 4.49 -8.17
N SER A 184 11.10 3.48 -8.09
CA SER A 184 10.97 2.39 -7.13
C SER A 184 11.33 2.80 -5.70
N VAL A 185 12.27 3.70 -5.52
CA VAL A 185 12.58 4.31 -4.22
C VAL A 185 11.59 5.43 -3.91
N THR A 186 11.22 6.22 -4.92
CA THR A 186 10.29 7.35 -4.77
C THR A 186 8.95 6.93 -4.17
N ILE A 187 8.39 5.77 -4.60
CA ILE A 187 7.13 5.27 -4.03
C ILE A 187 7.23 5.03 -2.51
N CYS A 188 8.32 4.44 -2.04
CA CYS A 188 8.48 4.15 -0.62
C CYS A 188 8.47 5.44 0.20
N GLN A 189 9.13 6.50 -0.29
CA GLN A 189 9.19 7.78 0.40
C GLN A 189 7.83 8.49 0.42
N VAL A 190 7.11 8.55 -0.70
CA VAL A 190 5.82 9.25 -0.73
C VAL A 190 4.75 8.52 0.09
N MET A 191 4.77 7.20 0.14
CA MET A 191 3.90 6.43 1.04
C MET A 191 4.21 6.73 2.51
N ALA A 192 5.49 6.77 2.88
CA ALA A 192 5.92 7.13 4.23
C ALA A 192 5.46 8.54 4.61
N LEU A 193 5.60 9.51 3.69
CA LEU A 193 5.13 10.88 3.90
C LEU A 193 3.60 10.96 4.02
N ARG A 194 2.84 10.17 3.25
CA ARG A 194 1.38 10.08 3.40
C ARG A 194 1.00 9.52 4.76
N ALA A 195 1.59 8.40 5.17
CA ALA A 195 1.31 7.80 6.47
C ALA A 195 1.64 8.78 7.62
N ALA A 196 2.77 9.50 7.53
CA ALA A 196 3.13 10.53 8.49
C ALA A 196 2.10 11.67 8.57
N ARG A 197 1.57 12.14 7.43
CA ARG A 197 0.46 13.10 7.38
C ARG A 197 -0.80 12.57 8.04
N ASN A 198 -1.19 11.33 7.71
CA ASN A 198 -2.35 10.69 8.30
C ASN A 198 -2.23 10.59 9.82
N ALA A 199 -1.02 10.37 10.31
CA ALA A 199 -0.69 10.34 11.74
C ALA A 199 -0.54 11.74 12.38
N GLY A 200 -0.76 12.83 11.63
CA GLY A 200 -0.75 14.21 12.13
C GLY A 200 0.63 14.87 12.19
N LEU A 201 1.63 14.33 11.49
CA LEU A 201 2.93 14.99 11.34
C LEU A 201 2.91 15.98 10.19
N TYR A 202 3.70 17.03 10.34
CA TYR A 202 3.85 18.03 9.28
C TYR A 202 4.75 17.51 8.15
N VAL A 203 4.22 17.54 6.93
CA VAL A 203 4.94 17.28 5.68
C VAL A 203 4.71 18.47 4.75
N PRO A 204 5.76 19.13 4.23
CA PRO A 204 5.60 20.27 3.32
C PRO A 204 4.81 19.88 2.06
N ASN A 205 3.85 20.73 1.65
CA ASN A 205 3.10 20.51 0.40
C ASN A 205 4.03 20.53 -0.81
N GLU A 206 5.01 21.42 -0.85
CA GLU A 206 5.98 21.50 -1.94
C GLU A 206 6.72 20.18 -2.19
N THR A 207 7.04 19.42 -1.14
CA THR A 207 7.67 18.10 -1.29
C THR A 207 6.75 17.14 -2.03
N ILE A 208 5.45 17.14 -1.72
CA ILE A 208 4.46 16.31 -2.40
C ILE A 208 4.23 16.78 -3.83
N ASP A 209 4.07 18.08 -4.05
CA ASP A 209 3.83 18.65 -5.38
C ASP A 209 4.98 18.34 -6.34
N ARG A 210 6.24 18.46 -5.90
CA ARG A 210 7.40 18.05 -6.70
C ARG A 210 7.43 16.55 -6.96
N CYS A 211 7.03 15.73 -5.99
CA CYS A 211 6.94 14.27 -6.18
C CYS A 211 5.88 13.92 -7.24
N VAL A 212 4.71 14.55 -7.20
CA VAL A 212 3.64 14.38 -8.21
C VAL A 212 4.19 14.70 -9.61
N ASP A 213 4.90 15.83 -9.77
CA ASP A 213 5.47 16.22 -11.05
C ASP A 213 6.51 15.19 -11.54
N TYR A 214 7.40 14.73 -10.66
CA TYR A 214 8.37 13.67 -10.98
C TYR A 214 7.68 12.40 -11.46
N VAL A 215 6.66 11.92 -10.74
CA VAL A 215 5.95 10.68 -11.06
C VAL A 215 5.20 10.82 -12.39
N LYS A 216 4.53 11.93 -12.64
CA LYS A 216 3.84 12.20 -13.93
C LYS A 216 4.80 12.20 -15.11
N ARG A 217 5.97 12.83 -14.97
CA ARG A 217 7.02 12.82 -16.01
C ARG A 217 7.65 11.46 -16.22
N SER A 218 7.57 10.57 -15.24
CA SER A 218 8.06 9.19 -15.35
C SER A 218 7.12 8.28 -16.13
N GLN A 219 5.90 8.73 -16.50
CA GLN A 219 4.95 7.91 -17.24
C GLN A 219 5.25 7.93 -18.73
N ASN A 220 5.37 6.75 -19.35
CA ASN A 220 5.55 6.54 -20.77
C ASN A 220 4.23 6.67 -21.57
N ALA A 221 4.36 6.71 -22.90
CA ALA A 221 3.21 6.78 -23.81
C ALA A 221 2.28 5.56 -23.73
N ASP A 222 2.78 4.38 -23.31
CA ASP A 222 2.00 3.16 -23.09
C ASP A 222 1.22 3.14 -21.78
N GLY A 223 1.37 4.17 -20.92
CA GLY A 223 0.74 4.29 -19.61
C GLY A 223 1.53 3.67 -18.46
N GLY A 224 2.55 2.86 -18.75
CA GLY A 224 3.49 2.36 -17.75
C GLY A 224 4.55 3.41 -17.37
N PHE A 225 5.46 3.04 -16.47
CA PHE A 225 6.44 3.97 -15.92
C PHE A 225 7.87 3.55 -16.23
N MET A 226 8.69 4.52 -16.62
CA MET A 226 10.14 4.36 -16.78
C MET A 226 10.82 4.32 -15.41
N TYR A 227 12.06 3.83 -15.38
CA TYR A 227 12.81 3.70 -14.12
C TYR A 227 13.31 5.06 -13.61
N MET A 228 13.92 5.85 -14.48
CA MET A 228 14.46 7.18 -14.22
C MET A 228 14.03 8.11 -15.36
N LEU A 229 14.01 9.42 -15.12
CA LEU A 229 13.66 10.44 -16.13
C LEU A 229 14.61 10.49 -17.35
N THR A 230 15.72 9.79 -17.29
CA THR A 230 16.61 9.60 -18.44
C THR A 230 16.01 8.73 -19.54
N GLY A 231 14.84 8.14 -19.31
CA GLY A 231 14.12 7.29 -20.25
C GLY A 231 14.24 5.80 -19.96
N GLY A 232 13.61 5.01 -20.81
CA GLY A 232 13.63 3.55 -20.74
C GLY A 232 12.23 2.93 -20.84
N PRO A 233 12.15 1.59 -21.05
CA PRO A 233 10.87 0.91 -21.23
C PRO A 233 10.07 0.87 -19.92
N SER A 234 8.76 0.75 -20.04
CA SER A 234 7.88 0.44 -18.93
C SER A 234 8.15 -0.99 -18.41
N ARG A 235 7.93 -1.22 -17.13
CA ARG A 235 7.95 -2.54 -16.50
C ARG A 235 6.83 -2.62 -15.47
N PHE A 236 6.19 -3.77 -15.36
CA PHE A 236 5.04 -3.99 -14.49
C PHE A 236 5.30 -3.57 -13.01
N PRO A 237 6.37 -4.02 -12.32
CA PRO A 237 6.54 -3.70 -10.91
C PRO A 237 6.62 -2.20 -10.62
N ARG A 238 7.41 -1.47 -11.40
CA ARG A 238 7.55 -0.01 -11.20
C ARG A 238 6.37 0.80 -11.73
N SER A 239 5.60 0.25 -12.67
CA SER A 239 4.36 0.87 -13.12
C SER A 239 3.27 0.79 -12.05
N ALA A 240 3.16 -0.33 -11.36
CA ALA A 240 2.31 -0.45 -10.18
C ALA A 240 2.73 0.54 -9.09
N ALA A 241 4.03 0.64 -8.81
CA ALA A 241 4.58 1.62 -7.88
C ALA A 241 4.26 3.07 -8.27
N GLY A 242 4.37 3.42 -9.56
CA GLY A 242 4.06 4.75 -10.06
C GLY A 242 2.60 5.15 -9.88
N VAL A 243 1.65 4.24 -10.15
CA VAL A 243 0.22 4.49 -9.90
C VAL A 243 -0.05 4.70 -8.40
N VAL A 244 0.51 3.85 -7.52
CA VAL A 244 0.34 4.00 -6.07
C VAL A 244 1.02 5.28 -5.55
N ALA A 245 2.12 5.72 -6.18
CA ALA A 245 2.75 6.99 -5.83
C ALA A 245 1.82 8.18 -6.08
N LEU A 246 1.08 8.18 -7.21
CA LEU A 246 0.07 9.21 -7.48
C LEU A 246 -1.07 9.16 -6.45
N TYR A 247 -1.61 7.99 -6.14
CA TYR A 247 -2.63 7.85 -5.09
C TYR A 247 -2.12 8.32 -3.73
N SER A 248 -0.90 7.93 -3.35
CA SER A 248 -0.30 8.35 -2.08
C SER A 248 -0.04 9.85 -2.01
N ALA A 249 0.16 10.49 -3.14
CA ALA A 249 0.27 11.94 -3.24
C ALA A 249 -1.08 12.67 -3.31
N GLY A 250 -2.21 11.93 -3.29
CA GLY A 250 -3.57 12.50 -3.29
C GLY A 250 -4.18 12.68 -4.67
N ILE A 251 -3.59 12.11 -5.72
CA ILE A 251 -4.13 12.13 -7.10
C ILE A 251 -4.93 10.85 -7.33
N TYR A 252 -6.26 10.93 -7.28
CA TYR A 252 -7.16 9.77 -7.40
C TYR A 252 -7.79 9.64 -8.79
N GLU A 253 -7.75 10.69 -9.59
CA GLU A 253 -8.39 10.76 -10.90
C GLU A 253 -7.46 11.46 -11.89
N GLY A 254 -7.76 11.35 -13.17
CA GLY A 254 -7.03 12.00 -14.24
C GLY A 254 -6.47 11.01 -15.24
N GLU A 255 -5.88 11.56 -16.30
CA GLU A 255 -5.40 10.79 -17.45
C GLU A 255 -4.24 9.85 -17.05
N GLU A 256 -3.35 10.30 -16.16
CA GLU A 256 -2.20 9.51 -15.72
C GLU A 256 -2.66 8.27 -14.92
N ILE A 257 -3.66 8.43 -14.05
CA ILE A 257 -4.25 7.31 -13.30
C ILE A 257 -4.91 6.33 -14.28
N ARG A 258 -5.79 6.82 -15.17
CA ARG A 258 -6.49 5.98 -16.14
C ARG A 258 -5.51 5.16 -16.97
N ARG A 259 -4.52 5.82 -17.60
CA ARG A 259 -3.51 5.14 -18.42
C ARG A 259 -2.66 4.16 -17.62
N GLY A 260 -2.32 4.49 -16.38
CA GLY A 260 -1.59 3.60 -15.48
C GLY A 260 -2.38 2.34 -15.15
N ILE A 261 -3.66 2.47 -14.83
CA ILE A 261 -4.57 1.34 -14.58
C ILE A 261 -4.74 0.50 -15.84
N ASP A 262 -4.97 1.13 -17.01
CA ASP A 262 -5.08 0.43 -18.29
C ASP A 262 -3.81 -0.40 -18.60
N TYR A 263 -2.63 0.16 -18.32
CA TYR A 263 -1.36 -0.57 -18.44
C TYR A 263 -1.30 -1.78 -17.49
N LEU A 264 -1.67 -1.61 -16.23
CA LEU A 264 -1.64 -2.71 -15.26
C LEU A 264 -2.64 -3.82 -15.63
N GLU A 265 -3.81 -3.49 -16.16
CA GLU A 265 -4.79 -4.50 -16.60
C GLU A 265 -4.28 -5.42 -17.71
N GLN A 266 -3.36 -4.93 -18.55
CA GLN A 266 -2.71 -5.75 -19.58
C GLN A 266 -1.69 -6.74 -18.98
N HIS A 267 -1.30 -6.51 -17.72
CA HIS A 267 -0.33 -7.34 -16.98
C HIS A 267 -1.00 -8.04 -15.78
N ARG A 268 -2.23 -8.54 -15.98
CA ARG A 268 -2.92 -9.29 -14.90
C ARG A 268 -2.08 -10.46 -14.42
N PRO A 269 -2.18 -10.82 -13.13
CA PRO A 269 -1.45 -11.93 -12.57
C PRO A 269 -1.69 -13.22 -13.35
N ALA A 270 -0.62 -13.81 -13.87
CA ALA A 270 -0.60 -15.13 -14.47
C ALA A 270 0.47 -15.98 -13.78
N ALA A 271 0.17 -17.22 -13.47
CA ALA A 271 1.06 -18.07 -12.66
C ALA A 271 2.46 -18.24 -13.25
N GLU A 272 2.56 -18.33 -14.60
CA GLU A 272 3.83 -18.46 -15.29
C GLU A 272 4.67 -17.17 -15.21
N GLU A 273 4.04 -16.00 -15.34
CA GLU A 273 4.70 -14.70 -15.25
C GLU A 273 5.13 -14.42 -13.82
N PHE A 274 4.26 -14.71 -12.85
CA PHE A 274 4.55 -14.54 -11.43
C PHE A 274 5.79 -15.34 -11.01
N SER A 275 5.97 -16.55 -11.50
CA SER A 275 7.14 -17.38 -11.17
C SER A 275 8.42 -16.96 -11.88
N ARG A 276 8.35 -16.18 -12.97
CA ARG A 276 9.51 -15.73 -13.76
C ARG A 276 9.97 -14.32 -13.41
N ASP A 277 9.09 -13.47 -12.86
CA ASP A 277 9.43 -12.10 -12.51
C ASP A 277 10.16 -12.07 -11.17
N THR A 278 11.43 -11.64 -11.20
CA THR A 278 12.27 -11.50 -10.00
C THR A 278 11.74 -10.47 -8.99
N HIS A 279 10.79 -9.64 -9.39
CA HIS A 279 10.17 -8.61 -8.56
C HIS A 279 8.65 -8.82 -8.44
N ALA A 280 8.17 -10.06 -8.60
CA ALA A 280 6.75 -10.38 -8.59
C ALA A 280 6.05 -9.90 -7.30
N MET A 281 6.61 -10.24 -6.14
CA MET A 281 6.01 -9.82 -4.85
C MET A 281 5.95 -8.30 -4.72
N TYR A 282 7.03 -7.58 -5.08
CA TYR A 282 7.04 -6.12 -5.10
C TYR A 282 5.98 -5.54 -6.05
N GLY A 283 5.92 -6.05 -7.27
CA GLY A 283 4.95 -5.59 -8.28
C GLY A 283 3.51 -5.79 -7.84
N HIS A 284 3.19 -6.98 -7.34
CA HIS A 284 1.82 -7.30 -6.91
C HIS A 284 1.43 -6.64 -5.58
N TYR A 285 2.38 -6.36 -4.70
CA TYR A 285 2.15 -5.55 -3.50
C TYR A 285 1.63 -4.15 -3.85
N TYR A 286 2.22 -3.49 -4.84
CA TYR A 286 1.71 -2.18 -5.28
C TYR A 286 0.49 -2.31 -6.19
N ALA A 287 0.45 -3.29 -7.08
CA ALA A 287 -0.67 -3.46 -7.98
C ALA A 287 -1.99 -3.75 -7.25
N VAL A 288 -1.96 -4.56 -6.18
CA VAL A 288 -3.17 -4.82 -5.38
C VAL A 288 -3.69 -3.53 -4.72
N GLN A 289 -2.80 -2.64 -4.27
CA GLN A 289 -3.17 -1.33 -3.73
C GLN A 289 -3.75 -0.42 -4.83
N ALA A 290 -3.11 -0.39 -6.02
CA ALA A 290 -3.62 0.38 -7.16
C ALA A 290 -5.03 -0.06 -7.54
N MET A 291 -5.28 -1.37 -7.66
CA MET A 291 -6.59 -1.91 -8.04
C MET A 291 -7.62 -1.76 -6.92
N TRP A 292 -7.20 -1.81 -5.65
CA TRP A 292 -8.07 -1.50 -4.51
C TRP A 292 -8.57 -0.06 -4.56
N GLN A 293 -7.68 0.91 -4.79
CA GLN A 293 -8.03 2.32 -4.92
C GLN A 293 -8.88 2.62 -6.17
N ALA A 294 -8.61 1.95 -7.29
CA ALA A 294 -9.41 2.07 -8.50
C ALA A 294 -10.82 1.50 -8.28
N GLY A 295 -10.95 0.42 -7.51
CA GLY A 295 -12.23 -0.19 -7.15
C GLY A 295 -12.96 -0.88 -8.30
N GLY A 296 -14.27 -1.11 -8.11
CA GLY A 296 -15.16 -1.62 -9.15
C GLY A 296 -14.65 -2.89 -9.84
N GLU A 297 -14.75 -2.91 -11.17
CA GLU A 297 -14.32 -4.06 -12.00
C GLU A 297 -12.81 -4.33 -11.93
N HIS A 298 -11.97 -3.29 -11.75
CA HIS A 298 -10.52 -3.41 -11.65
C HIS A 298 -10.16 -4.33 -10.48
N TRP A 299 -10.70 -4.04 -9.30
CA TRP A 299 -10.53 -4.85 -8.09
C TRP A 299 -11.07 -6.26 -8.25
N GLN A 300 -12.32 -6.38 -8.75
CA GLN A 300 -13.00 -7.67 -8.89
C GLN A 300 -12.28 -8.65 -9.83
N LYS A 301 -11.58 -8.12 -10.83
CA LYS A 301 -10.81 -8.94 -11.78
C LYS A 301 -9.39 -9.23 -11.30
N TRP A 302 -8.77 -8.28 -10.58
CA TRP A 302 -7.37 -8.39 -10.16
C TRP A 302 -7.18 -9.27 -8.94
N TYR A 303 -7.91 -8.96 -7.85
CA TYR A 303 -7.70 -9.62 -6.58
C TYR A 303 -7.88 -11.14 -6.65
N PRO A 304 -8.94 -11.70 -7.26
CA PRO A 304 -9.06 -13.16 -7.38
C PRO A 304 -7.87 -13.80 -8.11
N ALA A 305 -7.31 -13.15 -9.13
CA ALA A 305 -6.21 -13.71 -9.89
C ALA A 305 -4.92 -13.81 -9.06
N VAL A 306 -4.52 -12.74 -8.36
CA VAL A 306 -3.33 -12.78 -7.49
C VAL A 306 -3.55 -13.66 -6.28
N HIS A 307 -4.74 -13.65 -5.69
CA HIS A 307 -5.16 -14.49 -4.58
C HIS A 307 -4.98 -15.98 -4.91
N ASP A 308 -5.50 -16.43 -6.05
CA ASP A 308 -5.43 -17.85 -6.45
C ASP A 308 -3.99 -18.31 -6.69
N ILE A 309 -3.11 -17.40 -7.19
CA ILE A 309 -1.69 -17.69 -7.32
C ILE A 309 -1.05 -17.85 -5.94
N LEU A 310 -1.31 -16.92 -5.03
CA LEU A 310 -0.72 -16.95 -3.69
C LEU A 310 -1.15 -18.20 -2.92
N LEU A 311 -2.43 -18.61 -3.00
CA LEU A 311 -2.88 -19.84 -2.36
C LEU A 311 -2.18 -21.08 -2.92
N LYS A 312 -1.87 -21.11 -4.22
CA LYS A 312 -1.20 -22.26 -4.88
C LYS A 312 0.31 -22.29 -4.63
N THR A 313 0.93 -21.14 -4.35
CA THR A 313 2.39 -21.02 -4.20
C THR A 313 2.85 -21.02 -2.75
N GLN A 314 1.92 -21.03 -1.77
CA GLN A 314 2.26 -21.16 -0.36
C GLN A 314 2.94 -22.51 -0.10
N GLN A 315 4.09 -22.49 0.58
CA GLN A 315 4.81 -23.69 0.95
C GLN A 315 4.07 -24.45 2.08
N GLU A 316 4.42 -25.73 2.29
CA GLU A 316 3.81 -26.56 3.33
C GLU A 316 4.02 -26.00 4.74
N ASP A 317 5.14 -25.32 4.98
CA ASP A 317 5.45 -24.65 6.27
C ASP A 317 4.69 -23.33 6.47
N GLY A 318 3.94 -22.87 5.48
CA GLY A 318 3.16 -21.62 5.52
C GLY A 318 3.86 -20.40 4.91
N SER A 319 5.12 -20.54 4.47
CA SER A 319 5.88 -19.44 3.87
C SER A 319 5.58 -19.21 2.38
N TRP A 320 6.06 -18.09 1.86
CA TRP A 320 6.23 -17.84 0.42
C TRP A 320 7.68 -17.49 0.12
N MET A 321 8.21 -18.16 -0.88
CA MET A 321 9.59 -17.92 -1.32
C MET A 321 9.71 -16.64 -2.14
N ASP A 322 10.79 -15.91 -1.93
CA ASP A 322 11.20 -14.79 -2.77
C ASP A 322 12.75 -14.77 -2.88
N LEU A 323 13.27 -14.14 -3.92
CA LEU A 323 14.73 -14.04 -4.14
C LEU A 323 15.43 -13.19 -3.07
N ILE A 324 14.72 -12.26 -2.44
CA ILE A 324 15.26 -11.44 -1.35
C ILE A 324 15.45 -12.31 -0.11
N CYS A 325 14.38 -12.83 0.43
CA CYS A 325 14.35 -13.85 1.48
C CYS A 325 12.91 -14.35 1.68
N PRO A 326 12.71 -15.52 2.32
CA PRO A 326 11.38 -16.04 2.61
C PRO A 326 10.53 -15.13 3.50
N GLU A 327 11.15 -14.41 4.43
CA GLU A 327 10.45 -13.48 5.32
C GLU A 327 9.85 -12.30 4.54
N TYR A 328 10.57 -11.79 3.56
CA TYR A 328 10.06 -10.78 2.62
C TYR A 328 8.89 -11.31 1.80
N GLY A 329 9.06 -12.47 1.16
CA GLY A 329 8.01 -13.11 0.35
C GLY A 329 6.74 -13.37 1.16
N THR A 330 6.89 -13.90 2.38
CA THR A 330 5.78 -14.22 3.27
C THR A 330 5.06 -12.96 3.76
N ALA A 331 5.79 -11.90 4.13
CA ALA A 331 5.21 -10.63 4.54
C ALA A 331 4.41 -10.00 3.40
N MET A 332 4.99 -9.89 2.20
CA MET A 332 4.32 -9.32 1.02
C MET A 332 3.06 -10.12 0.64
N ALA A 333 3.16 -11.45 0.53
CA ALA A 333 2.02 -12.32 0.22
C ALA A 333 0.89 -12.18 1.24
N THR A 334 1.24 -12.15 2.52
CA THR A 334 0.27 -12.01 3.61
C THR A 334 -0.42 -10.65 3.57
N ILE A 335 0.30 -9.54 3.29
CA ILE A 335 -0.30 -8.21 3.12
C ILE A 335 -1.25 -8.20 1.92
N ILE A 336 -0.85 -8.78 0.78
CA ILE A 336 -1.70 -8.86 -0.42
C ILE A 336 -3.00 -9.59 -0.12
N LEU A 337 -2.93 -10.76 0.54
CA LEU A 337 -4.11 -11.54 0.91
C LEU A 337 -5.03 -10.80 1.90
N GLN A 338 -4.47 -9.97 2.76
CA GLN A 338 -5.18 -9.21 3.78
C GLN A 338 -5.68 -7.84 3.30
N MET A 339 -5.42 -7.45 2.06
CA MET A 339 -5.89 -6.16 1.53
C MET A 339 -7.39 -5.93 1.77
N PRO A 340 -8.28 -6.94 1.63
CA PRO A 340 -9.70 -6.76 1.89
C PRO A 340 -10.06 -6.43 3.35
N ASN A 341 -9.18 -6.64 4.33
CA ASN A 341 -9.41 -6.25 5.73
C ASN A 341 -9.50 -4.73 5.89
N ASN A 342 -8.78 -3.98 5.04
CA ASN A 342 -8.75 -2.52 5.04
C ASN A 342 -8.44 -1.88 6.41
N TYR A 343 -7.60 -2.53 7.22
CA TYR A 343 -7.31 -2.07 8.58
C TYR A 343 -6.28 -0.94 8.62
N LEU A 344 -5.38 -0.87 7.64
CA LEU A 344 -4.30 0.12 7.61
C LEU A 344 -4.74 1.42 6.91
N PRO A 345 -4.68 2.58 7.58
CA PRO A 345 -5.01 3.88 6.99
C PRO A 345 -4.29 4.17 5.66
N ILE A 346 -3.04 3.70 5.50
CA ILE A 346 -2.30 3.90 4.25
C ILE A 346 -2.95 3.23 3.04
N PHE A 347 -3.73 2.17 3.23
CA PHE A 347 -4.45 1.47 2.16
C PHE A 347 -5.85 2.03 1.90
N GLN A 348 -6.36 2.85 2.82
CA GLN A 348 -7.68 3.48 2.69
C GLN A 348 -7.64 4.65 1.68
N ARG A 349 -8.80 4.88 1.05
CA ARG A 349 -8.99 5.96 0.07
C ARG A 349 -9.13 7.33 0.71
#